data_6a904def4f3c0f238dfbb29851accc22
#
_entry.id   6a904def4f3c0f238dfbb29851accc22
#
_cell.length_a   1.000
_cell.length_b   1.000
_cell.length_c   1.000
_cell.angle_alpha   90.00
_cell.angle_beta   90.00
_cell.angle_gamma   90.00
#
_symmetry.space_group_name_H-M   'P 1'
#
loop_
_entity.id
_entity.type
_entity.pdbx_description
1 polymer ?
#
loop_
_entity_poly.entity_id
_entity_poly.type
_entity_poly.pdbx_seq_one_letter_code
_entity_poly.pdbx_strand_id
1 'polypeptide(L)'
;MNEPSAPTPPTTIPWMGLLAVLLGTFISTLNTRLSTFGLADIRGAVHAGFDEGAWISTALTVGQMLIAPVAIWAGGAFGARRVLIGAAGSLAIIASIEPFATNLHTLLTLQFASGVATGFFVPLTLSFVLRNTPPKVWAYGIALYALNLEVSLNISASLEGWYLEHLSWAFIFWQNVPLAVGMVLCLRFGVRPDPVNPSPPPADIFGLASGGGGLALIYAALDQGNRLDWGNSGLVWGLMLSGAILMVAFLIHESRTRHPGVDLKVVFASPLPRLLLLIAFLRLTILSTAYAIPQFLQVVRGFRALEVGQTLVWIAVPQLLLCVAAGYLLRRSDPRIIASVGFLFICIACLQVAYGLTPLWGTDQFLPSQLLQAVGQSFALSGTIFFAILHLKPQDALTFGAATQVARLMGGEVGQAFITTLIRVREQVASNLLGLHVQIGDAQTLQRLQTYAAATARAGDPGSASARGAAVLGGVIRSVATTQGIIDGFVVIAALTALTLILIATRRAAPIGPASHVSPFAARDVSPR
;
A
#
# COMPACT_ATOMS: atom_id res chain seq x y z
N MET A 1 25.90 -31.80 -23.69
CA MET A 1 25.12 -31.58 -22.47
C MET A 1 23.80 -30.95 -22.91
N ASN A 2 22.70 -31.71 -22.86
CA ASN A 2 21.39 -31.25 -23.28
C ASN A 2 20.92 -30.18 -22.28
N GLU A 3 20.71 -28.95 -22.74
CA GLU A 3 19.98 -27.96 -21.94
C GLU A 3 18.63 -28.52 -21.54
N PRO A 4 18.22 -28.45 -20.27
CA PRO A 4 16.89 -28.87 -19.87
C PRO A 4 15.87 -28.02 -20.62
N SER A 5 15.08 -28.66 -21.47
CA SER A 5 13.99 -28.02 -22.21
C SER A 5 13.12 -27.22 -21.26
N ALA A 6 12.91 -25.95 -21.58
CA ALA A 6 12.02 -25.08 -20.80
C ALA A 6 10.65 -25.76 -20.61
N PRO A 7 10.10 -25.81 -19.40
CA PRO A 7 8.83 -26.46 -19.15
C PRO A 7 7.74 -25.84 -20.03
N THR A 8 7.05 -26.68 -20.79
CA THR A 8 5.93 -26.25 -21.64
C THR A 8 4.88 -25.55 -20.79
N PRO A 9 4.40 -24.37 -21.20
CA PRO A 9 3.41 -23.63 -20.42
C PRO A 9 2.14 -24.47 -20.25
N PRO A 10 1.51 -24.44 -19.07
CA PRO A 10 0.30 -25.21 -18.80
C PRO A 10 -0.82 -24.81 -19.77
N THR A 11 -1.52 -25.81 -20.31
CA THR A 11 -2.64 -25.58 -21.24
C THR A 11 -3.96 -25.28 -20.52
N THR A 12 -4.05 -25.60 -19.23
CA THR A 12 -5.24 -25.39 -18.40
C THR A 12 -5.00 -24.32 -17.34
N ILE A 13 -6.05 -23.53 -17.06
CA ILE A 13 -5.98 -22.48 -16.03
C ILE A 13 -6.15 -23.12 -14.66
N PRO A 14 -5.19 -22.97 -13.73
CA PRO A 14 -5.30 -23.50 -12.38
C PRO A 14 -6.17 -22.56 -11.50
N TRP A 15 -7.50 -22.65 -11.61
CA TRP A 15 -8.43 -21.74 -10.89
C TRP A 15 -8.20 -21.69 -9.38
N MET A 16 -7.97 -22.83 -8.73
CA MET A 16 -7.66 -22.86 -7.30
C MET A 16 -6.33 -22.17 -6.99
N GLY A 17 -5.33 -22.29 -7.88
CA GLY A 17 -4.08 -21.57 -7.75
C GLY A 17 -4.26 -20.05 -7.86
N LEU A 18 -5.09 -19.58 -8.79
CA LEU A 18 -5.44 -18.17 -8.92
C LEU A 18 -6.20 -17.67 -7.69
N LEU A 19 -7.14 -18.47 -7.17
CA LEU A 19 -7.85 -18.11 -5.94
C LEU A 19 -6.88 -17.99 -4.74
N ALA A 20 -5.92 -18.91 -4.62
CA ALA A 20 -4.88 -18.81 -3.58
C ALA A 20 -4.03 -17.53 -3.71
N VAL A 21 -3.70 -17.12 -4.95
CA VAL A 21 -3.01 -15.86 -5.23
C VAL A 21 -3.84 -14.66 -4.78
N LEU A 22 -5.12 -14.65 -5.12
CA LEU A 22 -6.02 -13.57 -4.73
C LEU A 22 -6.17 -13.51 -3.21
N LEU A 23 -6.36 -14.64 -2.53
CA LEU A 23 -6.43 -14.69 -1.07
C LEU A 23 -5.14 -14.16 -0.43
N GLY A 24 -3.96 -14.57 -0.91
CA GLY A 24 -2.69 -14.12 -0.35
C GLY A 24 -2.48 -12.61 -0.49
N THR A 25 -2.76 -12.04 -1.66
CA THR A 25 -2.64 -10.59 -1.87
C THR A 25 -3.69 -9.79 -1.12
N PHE A 26 -4.92 -10.32 -1.02
CA PHE A 26 -6.01 -9.73 -0.24
C PHE A 26 -5.63 -9.66 1.24
N ILE A 27 -5.22 -10.78 1.83
CA ILE A 27 -4.78 -10.86 3.22
C ILE A 27 -3.65 -9.87 3.50
N SER A 28 -2.60 -9.88 2.67
CA SER A 28 -1.42 -9.01 2.89
C SER A 28 -1.78 -7.53 2.88
N THR A 29 -2.65 -7.09 1.97
CA THR A 29 -3.05 -5.68 1.87
C THR A 29 -4.06 -5.31 2.94
N LEU A 30 -5.06 -6.16 3.16
CA LEU A 30 -6.14 -5.90 4.11
C LEU A 30 -5.61 -5.86 5.55
N ASN A 31 -4.74 -6.81 5.93
CA ASN A 31 -4.16 -6.87 7.28
C ASN A 31 -3.40 -5.58 7.64
N THR A 32 -2.59 -5.07 6.71
CA THR A 32 -1.89 -3.79 6.91
C THR A 32 -2.87 -2.62 7.07
N ARG A 33 -3.93 -2.56 6.28
CA ARG A 33 -4.90 -1.46 6.31
C ARG A 33 -5.81 -1.49 7.53
N LEU A 34 -6.29 -2.67 7.92
CA LEU A 34 -7.13 -2.82 9.11
C LEU A 34 -6.37 -2.48 10.40
N SER A 35 -5.11 -2.88 10.51
CA SER A 35 -4.26 -2.47 11.62
C SER A 35 -4.07 -0.95 11.71
N THR A 36 -4.15 -0.24 10.57
CA THR A 36 -4.05 1.22 10.53
C THR A 36 -5.37 1.90 10.92
N PHE A 37 -6.51 1.48 10.35
CA PHE A 37 -7.81 2.09 10.65
C PHE A 37 -8.29 1.75 12.06
N GLY A 38 -8.14 0.49 12.50
CA GLY A 38 -8.53 0.02 13.83
C GLY A 38 -7.53 0.35 14.95
N LEU A 39 -6.49 1.15 14.66
CA LEU A 39 -5.41 1.42 15.60
C LEU A 39 -5.91 2.00 16.94
N ALA A 40 -6.93 2.85 16.92
CA ALA A 40 -7.49 3.45 18.13
C ALA A 40 -8.11 2.40 19.07
N ASP A 41 -8.87 1.47 18.50
CA ASP A 41 -9.56 0.41 19.24
C ASP A 41 -8.59 -0.66 19.73
N ILE A 42 -7.62 -1.05 18.87
CA ILE A 42 -6.55 -1.97 19.24
C ILE A 42 -5.72 -1.41 20.41
N ARG A 43 -5.35 -0.11 20.36
CA ARG A 43 -4.66 0.56 21.48
C ARG A 43 -5.45 0.49 22.77
N GLY A 44 -6.74 0.81 22.69
CA GLY A 44 -7.66 0.75 23.83
C GLY A 44 -7.68 -0.65 24.47
N ALA A 45 -7.70 -1.69 23.65
CA ALA A 45 -7.75 -3.07 24.11
C ALA A 45 -6.47 -3.54 24.84
N VAL A 46 -5.30 -3.03 24.43
CA VAL A 46 -4.02 -3.38 25.07
C VAL A 46 -3.51 -2.29 26.04
N HIS A 47 -4.37 -1.32 26.37
CA HIS A 47 -4.06 -0.19 27.26
C HIS A 47 -2.80 0.61 26.84
N ALA A 48 -2.54 0.71 25.54
CA ALA A 48 -1.38 1.41 25.01
C ALA A 48 -1.65 2.91 24.83
N GLY A 49 -0.65 3.73 25.17
CA GLY A 49 -0.67 5.17 24.90
C GLY A 49 -0.67 5.50 23.39
N PHE A 50 -0.89 6.77 23.07
CA PHE A 50 -0.89 7.23 21.68
C PHE A 50 0.44 6.96 20.96
N ASP A 51 1.54 7.30 21.60
CA ASP A 51 2.88 7.19 21.03
C ASP A 51 3.35 5.74 20.92
N GLU A 52 3.09 4.95 21.94
CA GLU A 52 3.48 3.54 21.98
C GLU A 52 2.65 2.70 20.99
N GLY A 53 1.36 2.96 20.92
CA GLY A 53 0.45 2.24 20.05
C GLY A 53 0.69 2.49 18.56
N ALA A 54 1.30 3.61 18.18
CA ALA A 54 1.68 3.89 16.79
C ALA A 54 2.64 2.84 16.20
N TRP A 55 3.39 2.13 17.04
CA TRP A 55 4.28 1.05 16.61
C TRP A 55 3.57 -0.23 16.18
N ILE A 56 2.27 -0.39 16.44
CA ILE A 56 1.51 -1.61 16.12
C ILE A 56 1.47 -1.85 14.59
N SER A 57 1.10 -0.83 13.82
CA SER A 57 1.10 -0.91 12.34
C SER A 57 2.51 -0.97 11.75
N THR A 58 3.46 -0.24 12.37
CA THR A 58 4.87 -0.26 11.99
C THR A 58 5.46 -1.67 12.12
N ALA A 59 5.21 -2.37 13.24
CA ALA A 59 5.76 -3.69 13.49
C ALA A 59 5.35 -4.69 12.40
N LEU A 60 4.10 -4.66 11.95
CA LEU A 60 3.61 -5.50 10.86
C LEU A 60 4.40 -5.25 9.56
N THR A 61 4.53 -4.00 9.14
CA THR A 61 5.17 -3.69 7.86
C THR A 61 6.69 -3.85 7.92
N VAL A 62 7.30 -3.60 9.07
CA VAL A 62 8.72 -3.92 9.34
C VAL A 62 8.97 -5.41 9.15
N GLY A 63 8.08 -6.29 9.65
CA GLY A 63 8.14 -7.73 9.39
C GLY A 63 8.05 -8.08 7.90
N GLN A 64 7.15 -7.43 7.16
CA GLN A 64 7.02 -7.61 5.71
C GLN A 64 8.29 -7.17 4.95
N MET A 65 8.92 -6.06 5.37
CA MET A 65 10.14 -5.56 4.75
C MET A 65 11.34 -6.46 5.02
N LEU A 66 11.48 -6.92 6.26
CA LEU A 66 12.56 -7.83 6.66
C LEU A 66 12.59 -9.09 5.81
N ILE A 67 11.40 -9.66 5.53
CA ILE A 67 11.31 -10.95 4.85
C ILE A 67 11.35 -10.84 3.31
N ALA A 68 11.24 -9.65 2.73
CA ALA A 68 11.16 -9.47 1.28
C ALA A 68 12.36 -10.08 0.51
N PRO A 69 13.63 -9.90 0.90
CA PRO A 69 14.75 -10.59 0.27
C PRO A 69 14.72 -12.11 0.50
N VAL A 70 14.31 -12.53 1.70
CA VAL A 70 14.23 -13.96 2.06
C VAL A 70 13.21 -14.69 1.21
N ALA A 71 12.13 -14.02 0.79
CA ALA A 71 11.10 -14.62 -0.05
C ALA A 71 11.64 -15.08 -1.42
N ILE A 72 12.63 -14.37 -1.97
CA ILE A 72 13.31 -14.75 -3.22
C ILE A 72 14.03 -16.08 -3.02
N TRP A 73 14.90 -16.14 -2.02
CA TRP A 73 15.67 -17.33 -1.69
C TRP A 73 14.76 -18.51 -1.33
N ALA A 74 13.83 -18.33 -0.40
CA ALA A 74 12.94 -19.38 0.05
C ALA A 74 12.05 -19.94 -1.09
N GLY A 75 11.53 -19.05 -1.95
CA GLY A 75 10.77 -19.45 -3.14
C GLY A 75 11.60 -20.25 -4.15
N GLY A 76 12.89 -19.93 -4.30
CA GLY A 76 13.83 -20.68 -5.15
C GLY A 76 14.30 -21.99 -4.54
N ALA A 77 14.52 -22.04 -3.22
CA ALA A 77 15.02 -23.19 -2.51
C ALA A 77 13.94 -24.27 -2.26
N PHE A 78 12.78 -23.86 -1.73
CA PHE A 78 11.72 -24.78 -1.28
C PHE A 78 10.51 -24.85 -2.23
N GLY A 79 10.44 -23.93 -3.20
CA GLY A 79 9.29 -23.75 -4.09
C GLY A 79 8.20 -22.86 -3.50
N ALA A 80 7.56 -22.06 -4.36
CA ALA A 80 6.57 -21.06 -3.95
C ALA A 80 5.38 -21.68 -3.19
N ARG A 81 4.87 -22.85 -3.64
CA ARG A 81 3.72 -23.52 -3.02
C ARG A 81 3.98 -23.89 -1.55
N ARG A 82 5.14 -24.49 -1.24
CA ARG A 82 5.45 -24.93 0.14
C ARG A 82 5.64 -23.75 1.08
N VAL A 83 6.35 -22.72 0.62
CA VAL A 83 6.58 -21.51 1.40
C VAL A 83 5.26 -20.80 1.68
N LEU A 84 4.38 -20.66 0.68
CA LEU A 84 3.06 -20.06 0.87
C LEU A 84 2.16 -20.85 1.83
N ILE A 85 2.17 -22.20 1.78
CA ILE A 85 1.41 -23.04 2.73
C ILE A 85 1.93 -22.84 4.15
N GLY A 86 3.26 -22.83 4.34
CA GLY A 86 3.87 -22.60 5.65
C GLY A 86 3.54 -21.19 6.19
N ALA A 87 3.70 -20.17 5.36
CA ALA A 87 3.43 -18.78 5.73
C ALA A 87 1.94 -18.54 6.03
N ALA A 88 1.01 -19.07 5.23
CA ALA A 88 -0.42 -18.96 5.49
C ALA A 88 -0.84 -19.75 6.74
N GLY A 89 -0.27 -20.94 6.97
CA GLY A 89 -0.51 -21.71 8.19
C GLY A 89 -0.01 -21.01 9.45
N SER A 90 1.19 -20.41 9.41
CA SER A 90 1.71 -19.61 10.54
C SER A 90 0.87 -18.37 10.79
N LEU A 91 0.43 -17.68 9.74
CA LEU A 91 -0.49 -16.52 9.88
C LEU A 91 -1.81 -16.93 10.55
N ALA A 92 -2.41 -18.06 10.15
CA ALA A 92 -3.66 -18.52 10.76
C ALA A 92 -3.51 -18.75 12.27
N ILE A 93 -2.37 -19.31 12.71
CA ILE A 93 -2.06 -19.50 14.14
C ILE A 93 -1.85 -18.16 14.84
N ILE A 94 -1.04 -17.27 14.27
CA ILE A 94 -0.72 -15.96 14.84
C ILE A 94 -2.01 -15.13 14.98
N ALA A 95 -2.80 -15.01 13.91
CA ALA A 95 -4.03 -14.25 13.89
C ALA A 95 -5.10 -14.78 14.88
N SER A 96 -5.07 -16.09 15.17
CA SER A 96 -5.93 -16.68 16.20
C SER A 96 -5.54 -16.22 17.61
N ILE A 97 -4.25 -15.94 17.85
CA ILE A 97 -3.69 -15.60 19.16
C ILE A 97 -3.67 -14.08 19.41
N GLU A 98 -3.53 -13.26 18.35
CA GLU A 98 -3.40 -11.79 18.44
C GLU A 98 -4.45 -11.12 19.35
N PRO A 99 -5.75 -11.44 19.29
CA PRO A 99 -6.75 -10.80 20.15
C PRO A 99 -6.62 -11.12 21.64
N PHE A 100 -5.85 -12.13 22.01
CA PHE A 100 -5.58 -12.50 23.41
C PHE A 100 -4.35 -11.81 23.99
N ALA A 101 -3.68 -10.96 23.21
CA ALA A 101 -2.56 -10.16 23.69
C ALA A 101 -3.05 -9.17 24.76
N THR A 102 -2.55 -9.30 25.99
CA THR A 102 -2.94 -8.46 27.13
C THR A 102 -2.07 -7.23 27.30
N ASN A 103 -0.96 -7.15 26.58
CA ASN A 103 -0.01 -6.03 26.66
C ASN A 103 0.57 -5.70 25.27
N LEU A 104 1.05 -4.47 25.14
CA LEU A 104 1.59 -3.95 23.90
C LEU A 104 2.77 -4.76 23.36
N HIS A 105 3.71 -5.18 24.21
CA HIS A 105 4.91 -5.90 23.76
C HIS A 105 4.57 -7.25 23.11
N THR A 106 3.63 -7.99 23.70
CA THR A 106 3.14 -9.25 23.12
C THR A 106 2.47 -8.98 21.76
N LEU A 107 1.62 -7.95 21.68
CA LEU A 107 0.95 -7.58 20.43
C LEU A 107 1.96 -7.15 19.36
N LEU A 108 2.96 -6.32 19.69
CA LEU A 108 4.02 -5.92 18.75
C LEU A 108 4.78 -7.12 18.20
N THR A 109 5.09 -8.10 19.07
CA THR A 109 5.78 -9.33 18.64
C THR A 109 4.91 -10.16 17.68
N LEU A 110 3.63 -10.31 17.99
CA LEU A 110 2.68 -11.03 17.14
C LEU A 110 2.46 -10.30 15.82
N GLN A 111 2.31 -8.99 15.84
CA GLN A 111 2.18 -8.16 14.63
C GLN A 111 3.43 -8.27 13.74
N PHE A 112 4.62 -8.22 14.32
CA PHE A 112 5.86 -8.44 13.59
C PHE A 112 5.89 -9.84 12.95
N ALA A 113 5.53 -10.88 13.70
CA ALA A 113 5.46 -12.25 13.19
C ALA A 113 4.39 -12.41 12.08
N SER A 114 3.24 -11.75 12.22
CA SER A 114 2.19 -11.65 11.20
C SER A 114 2.72 -10.96 9.94
N GLY A 115 3.52 -9.90 10.11
CA GLY A 115 4.23 -9.20 9.03
C GLY A 115 5.21 -10.12 8.28
N VAL A 116 6.02 -10.88 9.02
CA VAL A 116 6.93 -11.88 8.44
C VAL A 116 6.16 -12.91 7.62
N ALA A 117 5.05 -13.43 8.12
CA ALA A 117 4.22 -14.40 7.41
C ALA A 117 3.60 -13.80 6.12
N THR A 118 2.98 -12.61 6.23
CA THR A 118 2.31 -11.97 5.07
C THR A 118 3.28 -11.39 4.05
N GLY A 119 4.52 -11.12 4.43
CA GLY A 119 5.57 -10.62 3.54
C GLY A 119 5.97 -11.58 2.43
N PHE A 120 5.74 -12.89 2.60
CA PHE A 120 5.92 -13.88 1.55
C PHE A 120 4.84 -13.84 0.46
N PHE A 121 3.64 -13.32 0.75
CA PHE A 121 2.48 -13.51 -0.11
C PHE A 121 2.65 -12.80 -1.45
N VAL A 122 2.88 -11.50 -1.47
CA VAL A 122 2.94 -10.73 -2.72
C VAL A 122 4.08 -11.18 -3.65
N PRO A 123 5.33 -11.37 -3.18
CA PRO A 123 6.42 -11.85 -4.04
C PRO A 123 6.13 -13.21 -4.69
N LEU A 124 5.67 -14.15 -3.88
CA LEU A 124 5.48 -15.53 -4.35
C LEU A 124 4.21 -15.70 -5.17
N THR A 125 3.13 -14.98 -4.85
CA THR A 125 1.87 -15.05 -5.62
C THR A 125 2.02 -14.44 -7.00
N LEU A 126 2.72 -13.31 -7.14
CA LEU A 126 2.99 -12.72 -8.45
C LEU A 126 3.86 -13.65 -9.32
N SER A 127 4.91 -14.22 -8.74
CA SER A 127 5.74 -15.23 -9.41
C SER A 127 4.92 -16.47 -9.82
N PHE A 128 3.99 -16.92 -8.96
CA PHE A 128 3.12 -18.04 -9.25
C PHE A 128 2.23 -17.78 -10.47
N VAL A 129 1.59 -16.61 -10.56
CA VAL A 129 0.79 -16.23 -11.75
C VAL A 129 1.62 -16.33 -13.01
N LEU A 130 2.82 -15.76 -13.03
CA LEU A 130 3.67 -15.70 -14.22
C LEU A 130 4.18 -17.08 -14.67
N ARG A 131 4.39 -18.01 -13.73
CA ARG A 131 4.92 -19.35 -14.02
C ARG A 131 3.85 -20.39 -14.34
N ASN A 132 2.66 -20.26 -13.74
CA ASN A 132 1.64 -21.31 -13.76
C ASN A 132 0.41 -20.95 -14.60
N THR A 133 0.33 -19.77 -15.21
CA THR A 133 -0.80 -19.42 -16.09
C THR A 133 -0.34 -19.27 -17.54
N PRO A 134 -1.20 -19.67 -18.51
CA PRO A 134 -0.91 -19.47 -19.92
C PRO A 134 -0.74 -17.97 -20.25
N PRO A 135 0.24 -17.57 -21.07
CA PRO A 135 0.45 -16.17 -21.44
C PRO A 135 -0.78 -15.47 -22.04
N LYS A 136 -1.66 -16.24 -22.70
CA LYS A 136 -2.91 -15.73 -23.28
C LYS A 136 -3.85 -15.09 -22.26
N VAL A 137 -3.80 -15.50 -20.99
CA VAL A 137 -4.68 -15.00 -19.93
C VAL A 137 -3.98 -14.03 -18.97
N TRP A 138 -2.68 -13.75 -19.16
CA TRP A 138 -1.93 -12.87 -18.26
C TRP A 138 -2.57 -11.49 -18.09
N ALA A 139 -3.10 -10.89 -19.16
CA ALA A 139 -3.76 -9.60 -19.07
C ALA A 139 -4.94 -9.60 -18.08
N TYR A 140 -5.78 -10.65 -18.12
CA TYR A 140 -6.88 -10.79 -17.16
C TYR A 140 -6.39 -11.18 -15.76
N GLY A 141 -5.39 -12.06 -15.67
CA GLY A 141 -4.79 -12.45 -14.40
C GLY A 141 -4.16 -11.25 -13.66
N ILE A 142 -3.47 -10.38 -14.39
CA ILE A 142 -2.87 -9.16 -13.84
C ILE A 142 -3.92 -8.10 -13.51
N ALA A 143 -4.94 -7.93 -14.37
CA ALA A 143 -6.04 -7.02 -14.06
C ALA A 143 -6.78 -7.46 -12.78
N LEU A 144 -7.01 -8.75 -12.61
CA LEU A 144 -7.63 -9.33 -11.41
C LEU A 144 -6.73 -9.20 -10.16
N TYR A 145 -5.41 -9.40 -10.32
CA TYR A 145 -4.44 -9.18 -9.26
C TYR A 145 -4.40 -7.72 -8.82
N ALA A 146 -4.38 -6.79 -9.78
CA ALA A 146 -4.40 -5.35 -9.52
C ALA A 146 -5.70 -4.92 -8.84
N LEU A 147 -6.84 -5.39 -9.35
CA LEU A 147 -8.15 -5.18 -8.72
C LEU A 147 -8.15 -5.59 -7.26
N ASN A 148 -7.67 -6.80 -7.00
CA ASN A 148 -7.69 -7.36 -5.65
C ASN A 148 -6.89 -6.52 -4.65
N LEU A 149 -5.75 -5.96 -5.08
CA LEU A 149 -4.96 -5.03 -4.26
C LEU A 149 -5.72 -3.73 -3.97
N GLU A 150 -6.39 -3.16 -4.97
CA GLU A 150 -7.10 -1.88 -4.82
C GLU A 150 -8.43 -2.05 -4.06
N VAL A 151 -9.18 -3.10 -4.33
CA VAL A 151 -10.43 -3.41 -3.58
C VAL A 151 -10.12 -3.64 -2.11
N SER A 152 -9.05 -4.40 -1.79
CA SER A 152 -8.62 -4.60 -0.39
C SER A 152 -8.33 -3.29 0.32
N LEU A 153 -7.71 -2.34 -0.38
CA LEU A 153 -7.37 -1.04 0.15
C LEU A 153 -8.61 -0.18 0.38
N ASN A 154 -9.55 -0.16 -0.57
CA ASN A 154 -10.71 0.72 -0.55
C ASN A 154 -11.87 0.19 0.32
N ILE A 155 -11.97 -1.13 0.55
CA ILE A 155 -13.00 -1.74 1.40
C ILE A 155 -12.60 -1.80 2.88
N SER A 156 -11.30 -1.62 3.18
CA SER A 156 -10.76 -1.85 4.53
C SER A 156 -11.45 -1.01 5.62
N ALA A 157 -11.70 0.28 5.37
CA ALA A 157 -12.37 1.15 6.33
C ALA A 157 -13.83 0.75 6.61
N SER A 158 -14.57 0.34 5.57
CA SER A 158 -15.94 -0.15 5.72
C SER A 158 -15.99 -1.45 6.52
N LEU A 159 -15.06 -2.35 6.24
CA LEU A 159 -15.00 -3.66 6.89
C LEU A 159 -14.60 -3.53 8.36
N GLU A 160 -13.61 -2.69 8.65
CA GLU A 160 -13.19 -2.41 10.02
C GLU A 160 -14.30 -1.73 10.81
N GLY A 161 -14.92 -0.66 10.28
CA GLY A 161 -16.04 0.00 10.94
C GLY A 161 -17.22 -0.95 11.18
N TRP A 162 -17.52 -1.86 10.25
CA TRP A 162 -18.55 -2.87 10.43
C TRP A 162 -18.22 -3.85 11.56
N TYR A 163 -16.95 -4.28 11.67
CA TYR A 163 -16.52 -5.14 12.78
C TYR A 163 -16.68 -4.46 14.13
N LEU A 164 -16.31 -3.18 14.24
CA LEU A 164 -16.40 -2.45 15.49
C LEU A 164 -17.85 -2.17 15.92
N GLU A 165 -18.76 -1.94 14.98
CA GLU A 165 -20.16 -1.64 15.28
C GLU A 165 -20.99 -2.89 15.56
N HIS A 166 -20.70 -4.04 14.92
CA HIS A 166 -21.56 -5.21 14.98
C HIS A 166 -20.94 -6.42 15.68
N LEU A 167 -19.60 -6.46 15.81
CA LEU A 167 -18.89 -7.59 16.36
C LEU A 167 -17.93 -7.14 17.49
N SER A 168 -16.62 -7.19 17.23
CA SER A 168 -15.60 -6.71 18.15
C SER A 168 -14.29 -6.40 17.40
N TRP A 169 -13.40 -5.64 18.03
CA TRP A 169 -12.08 -5.34 17.50
C TRP A 169 -11.25 -6.62 17.18
N ALA A 170 -11.50 -7.73 17.86
CA ALA A 170 -10.81 -9.01 17.63
C ALA A 170 -10.96 -9.51 16.19
N PHE A 171 -12.06 -9.17 15.51
CA PHE A 171 -12.29 -9.57 14.13
C PHE A 171 -11.36 -8.90 13.13
N ILE A 172 -10.70 -7.80 13.50
CA ILE A 172 -9.60 -7.21 12.71
C ILE A 172 -8.52 -8.26 12.43
N PHE A 173 -8.25 -9.16 13.38
CA PHE A 173 -7.27 -10.23 13.28
C PHE A 173 -7.91 -11.57 12.85
N TRP A 174 -9.00 -11.98 13.49
CA TRP A 174 -9.63 -13.29 13.27
C TRP A 174 -10.10 -13.52 11.85
N GLN A 175 -10.44 -12.47 11.09
CA GLN A 175 -10.77 -12.61 9.67
C GLN A 175 -9.65 -13.23 8.84
N ASN A 176 -8.37 -13.05 9.26
CA ASN A 176 -7.24 -13.64 8.57
C ASN A 176 -7.22 -15.18 8.69
N VAL A 177 -7.85 -15.74 9.74
CA VAL A 177 -7.87 -17.19 9.97
C VAL A 177 -8.60 -17.94 8.85
N PRO A 178 -9.90 -17.69 8.57
CA PRO A 178 -10.59 -18.37 7.47
C PRO A 178 -9.96 -18.10 6.11
N LEU A 179 -9.45 -16.87 5.87
CA LEU A 179 -8.80 -16.52 4.61
C LEU A 179 -7.48 -17.30 4.42
N ALA A 180 -6.65 -17.38 5.45
CA ALA A 180 -5.39 -18.13 5.42
C ALA A 180 -5.61 -19.63 5.29
N VAL A 181 -6.58 -20.19 6.02
CA VAL A 181 -6.99 -21.60 5.87
C VAL A 181 -7.49 -21.85 4.46
N GLY A 182 -8.35 -21.00 3.91
CA GLY A 182 -8.81 -21.09 2.53
C GLY A 182 -7.64 -21.06 1.53
N MET A 183 -6.65 -20.19 1.73
CA MET A 183 -5.44 -20.15 0.92
C MET A 183 -4.65 -21.47 0.99
N VAL A 184 -4.45 -22.03 2.21
CA VAL A 184 -3.77 -23.34 2.40
C VAL A 184 -4.51 -24.45 1.66
N LEU A 185 -5.84 -24.50 1.78
CA LEU A 185 -6.65 -25.53 1.10
C LEU A 185 -6.56 -25.40 -0.43
N CYS A 186 -6.66 -24.17 -0.96
CA CYS A 186 -6.52 -23.91 -2.39
C CYS A 186 -5.13 -24.31 -2.92
N LEU A 187 -4.05 -24.02 -2.17
CA LEU A 187 -2.69 -24.42 -2.54
C LEU A 187 -2.49 -25.94 -2.44
N ARG A 188 -3.05 -26.57 -1.40
CA ARG A 188 -2.86 -28.00 -1.15
C ARG A 188 -3.55 -28.86 -2.18
N PHE A 189 -4.77 -28.51 -2.56
CA PHE A 189 -5.61 -29.33 -3.46
C PHE A 189 -5.61 -28.84 -4.91
N GLY A 190 -5.34 -27.55 -5.15
CA GLY A 190 -5.45 -26.96 -6.49
C GLY A 190 -4.13 -26.75 -7.22
N VAL A 191 -2.99 -26.90 -6.54
CA VAL A 191 -1.67 -26.63 -7.13
C VAL A 191 -0.79 -27.87 -7.05
N ARG A 192 -0.17 -28.24 -8.18
CA ARG A 192 0.81 -29.34 -8.20
C ARG A 192 2.02 -29.01 -7.32
N PRO A 193 2.59 -29.99 -6.61
CA PRO A 193 3.82 -29.78 -5.86
C PRO A 193 4.95 -29.28 -6.77
N ASP A 194 5.66 -28.26 -6.32
CA ASP A 194 6.90 -27.85 -6.99
C ASP A 194 7.92 -28.99 -6.95
N PRO A 195 8.69 -29.22 -8.02
CA PRO A 195 9.79 -30.18 -7.98
C PRO A 195 10.75 -29.80 -6.85
N VAL A 196 11.19 -30.81 -6.11
CA VAL A 196 12.19 -30.60 -5.05
C VAL A 196 13.51 -30.28 -5.73
N ASN A 197 14.09 -29.13 -5.42
CA ASN A 197 15.46 -28.87 -5.83
C ASN A 197 16.38 -29.78 -4.98
N PRO A 198 17.06 -30.77 -5.57
CA PRO A 198 17.91 -31.70 -4.82
C PRO A 198 19.12 -31.00 -4.17
N SER A 199 19.48 -29.83 -4.67
CA SER A 199 20.59 -29.01 -4.15
C SER A 199 20.14 -27.56 -4.07
N PRO A 200 19.41 -27.17 -3.01
CA PRO A 200 18.98 -25.79 -2.85
C PRO A 200 20.22 -24.87 -2.73
N PRO A 201 20.16 -23.68 -3.32
CA PRO A 201 21.27 -22.74 -3.18
C PRO A 201 21.52 -22.42 -1.70
N PRO A 202 22.78 -22.32 -1.25
CA PRO A 202 23.08 -21.93 0.11
C PRO A 202 22.44 -20.59 0.44
N ALA A 203 21.92 -20.45 1.67
CA ALA A 203 21.36 -19.20 2.12
C ALA A 203 22.49 -18.19 2.37
N ASP A 204 22.43 -17.06 1.71
CA ASP A 204 23.28 -15.91 2.07
C ASP A 204 22.67 -15.18 3.26
N ILE A 205 22.90 -15.70 4.47
CA ILE A 205 22.30 -15.18 5.69
C ILE A 205 22.67 -13.72 5.92
N PHE A 206 23.91 -13.33 5.62
CA PHE A 206 24.36 -11.96 5.82
C PHE A 206 23.70 -10.99 4.81
N GLY A 207 23.65 -11.35 3.52
CA GLY A 207 22.97 -10.57 2.50
C GLY A 207 21.48 -10.41 2.79
N LEU A 208 20.80 -11.53 3.11
CA LEU A 208 19.35 -11.52 3.41
C LEU A 208 19.02 -10.71 4.68
N ALA A 209 19.83 -10.86 5.75
CA ALA A 209 19.62 -10.14 7.00
C ALA A 209 19.94 -8.64 6.88
N SER A 210 21.04 -8.28 6.21
CA SER A 210 21.41 -6.87 6.01
C SER A 210 20.45 -6.15 5.06
N GLY A 211 20.05 -6.79 3.95
CA GLY A 211 19.08 -6.22 3.02
C GLY A 211 17.69 -6.06 3.64
N GLY A 212 17.16 -7.11 4.26
CA GLY A 212 15.86 -7.07 4.94
C GLY A 212 15.87 -6.13 6.15
N GLY A 213 16.91 -6.21 6.99
CA GLY A 213 17.09 -5.33 8.15
C GLY A 213 17.23 -3.87 7.76
N GLY A 214 18.02 -3.57 6.72
CA GLY A 214 18.17 -2.22 6.19
C GLY A 214 16.84 -1.62 5.71
N LEU A 215 16.08 -2.38 4.92
CA LEU A 215 14.74 -1.96 4.47
C LEU A 215 13.77 -1.76 5.64
N ALA A 216 13.76 -2.65 6.62
CA ALA A 216 12.90 -2.60 7.78
C ALA A 216 13.17 -1.37 8.67
N LEU A 217 14.45 -1.05 8.93
CA LEU A 217 14.83 0.11 9.73
C LEU A 217 14.55 1.44 9.02
N ILE A 218 14.82 1.53 7.70
CA ILE A 218 14.48 2.71 6.92
C ILE A 218 12.95 2.91 6.89
N TYR A 219 12.18 1.83 6.70
CA TYR A 219 10.72 1.90 6.76
C TYR A 219 10.23 2.45 8.11
N ALA A 220 10.73 1.89 9.21
CA ALA A 220 10.36 2.33 10.56
C ALA A 220 10.71 3.81 10.81
N ALA A 221 11.86 4.28 10.30
CA ALA A 221 12.27 5.68 10.39
C ALA A 221 11.32 6.61 9.62
N LEU A 222 10.88 6.21 8.43
CA LEU A 222 9.95 6.99 7.61
C LEU A 222 8.55 7.03 8.22
N ASP A 223 8.03 5.91 8.69
CA ASP A 223 6.69 5.80 9.29
C ASP A 223 6.58 6.60 10.59
N GLN A 224 7.60 6.53 11.43
CA GLN A 224 7.63 7.25 12.71
C GLN A 224 8.15 8.70 12.60
N GLY A 225 8.80 9.05 11.49
CA GLY A 225 9.50 10.33 11.32
C GLY A 225 8.63 11.56 11.53
N ASN A 226 7.43 11.59 10.93
CA ASN A 226 6.52 12.74 11.08
C ASN A 226 6.01 12.89 12.53
N ARG A 227 5.74 11.77 13.22
CA ARG A 227 5.26 11.77 14.61
C ARG A 227 6.35 12.18 15.60
N LEU A 228 7.57 11.73 15.38
CA LEU A 228 8.73 11.98 16.24
C LEU A 228 9.52 13.25 15.86
N ASP A 229 8.97 14.07 14.96
CA ASP A 229 9.56 15.33 14.50
C ASP A 229 10.94 15.20 13.85
N TRP A 230 11.07 14.19 12.96
CA TRP A 230 12.20 14.02 12.05
C TRP A 230 13.59 14.27 12.69
N GLY A 231 14.21 15.41 12.33
CA GLY A 231 15.57 15.76 12.73
C GLY A 231 15.77 16.01 14.23
N ASN A 232 14.70 16.20 14.99
CA ASN A 232 14.75 16.44 16.43
C ASN A 232 14.73 15.12 17.25
N SER A 233 14.51 13.97 16.57
CA SER A 233 14.46 12.66 17.22
C SER A 233 15.74 11.85 16.99
N GLY A 234 16.47 11.56 18.05
CA GLY A 234 17.63 10.66 18.02
C GLY A 234 17.27 9.23 17.58
N LEU A 235 16.03 8.78 17.86
CA LEU A 235 15.54 7.47 17.43
C LEU A 235 15.40 7.41 15.91
N VAL A 236 14.80 8.43 15.27
CA VAL A 236 14.63 8.49 13.82
C VAL A 236 15.99 8.50 13.13
N TRP A 237 16.95 9.30 13.62
CA TRP A 237 18.32 9.31 13.11
C TRP A 237 19.02 7.95 13.30
N GLY A 238 18.85 7.32 14.47
CA GLY A 238 19.41 6.01 14.74
C GLY A 238 18.91 4.93 13.78
N LEU A 239 17.58 4.89 13.55
CA LEU A 239 16.93 3.97 12.61
C LEU A 239 17.37 4.24 11.16
N MET A 240 17.41 5.49 10.74
CA MET A 240 17.78 5.88 9.38
C MET A 240 19.25 5.56 9.09
N LEU A 241 20.16 5.93 9.99
CA LEU A 241 21.60 5.68 9.82
C LEU A 241 21.94 4.20 9.87
N SER A 242 21.40 3.45 10.85
CA SER A 242 21.64 2.01 10.93
C SER A 242 21.04 1.27 9.71
N GLY A 243 19.84 1.66 9.27
CA GLY A 243 19.23 1.12 8.06
C GLY A 243 20.06 1.43 6.81
N ALA A 244 20.57 2.66 6.67
CA ALA A 244 21.44 3.05 5.57
C ALA A 244 22.77 2.27 5.57
N ILE A 245 23.40 2.10 6.73
CA ILE A 245 24.63 1.29 6.90
C ILE A 245 24.40 -0.15 6.48
N LEU A 246 23.31 -0.77 6.95
CA LEU A 246 22.95 -2.14 6.57
C LEU A 246 22.67 -2.26 5.06
N MET A 247 22.00 -1.27 4.45
CA MET A 247 21.73 -1.26 3.01
C MET A 247 23.03 -1.14 2.20
N VAL A 248 23.96 -0.28 2.62
CA VAL A 248 25.29 -0.18 1.99
C VAL A 248 26.06 -1.49 2.14
N ALA A 249 26.05 -2.10 3.34
CA ALA A 249 26.67 -3.39 3.58
C ALA A 249 26.07 -4.49 2.70
N PHE A 250 24.74 -4.52 2.55
CA PHE A 250 24.01 -5.41 1.65
C PHE A 250 24.49 -5.23 0.20
N LEU A 251 24.49 -4.01 -0.33
CA LEU A 251 24.90 -3.74 -1.72
C LEU A 251 26.35 -4.14 -1.98
N ILE A 252 27.27 -3.86 -1.05
CA ILE A 252 28.67 -4.25 -1.17
C ILE A 252 28.81 -5.78 -1.13
N HIS A 253 28.14 -6.44 -0.20
CA HIS A 253 28.19 -7.89 -0.02
C HIS A 253 27.64 -8.62 -1.25
N GLU A 254 26.41 -8.30 -1.69
CA GLU A 254 25.76 -8.92 -2.85
C GLU A 254 26.54 -8.68 -4.17
N SER A 255 27.24 -7.53 -4.29
CA SER A 255 28.08 -7.26 -5.46
C SER A 255 29.35 -8.12 -5.53
N ARG A 256 29.79 -8.69 -4.40
CA ARG A 256 31.04 -9.47 -4.27
C ARG A 256 30.82 -10.96 -4.07
N THR A 257 29.65 -11.36 -3.61
CA THR A 257 29.33 -12.76 -3.30
C THR A 257 29.13 -13.58 -4.57
N ARG A 258 29.65 -14.83 -4.57
CA ARG A 258 29.50 -15.77 -5.72
C ARG A 258 28.07 -16.32 -5.87
N HIS A 259 27.34 -16.42 -4.76
CA HIS A 259 25.96 -16.91 -4.70
C HIS A 259 25.09 -15.87 -4.00
N PRO A 260 24.75 -14.76 -4.68
CA PRO A 260 23.97 -13.69 -4.08
C PRO A 260 22.56 -14.16 -3.73
N GLY A 261 22.05 -13.72 -2.57
CA GLY A 261 20.66 -13.96 -2.16
C GLY A 261 19.68 -13.19 -3.05
N VAL A 262 20.09 -11.99 -3.49
CA VAL A 262 19.37 -11.15 -4.46
C VAL A 262 20.31 -10.76 -5.59
N ASP A 263 20.03 -11.19 -6.80
CA ASP A 263 20.86 -10.82 -7.95
C ASP A 263 20.67 -9.33 -8.31
N LEU A 264 21.61 -8.49 -7.84
CA LEU A 264 21.62 -7.05 -8.10
C LEU A 264 21.72 -6.73 -9.61
N LYS A 265 22.33 -7.60 -10.41
CA LYS A 265 22.39 -7.40 -11.87
C LYS A 265 21.00 -7.44 -12.50
N VAL A 266 20.11 -8.29 -11.97
CA VAL A 266 18.71 -8.32 -12.40
C VAL A 266 17.98 -7.07 -11.93
N VAL A 267 18.16 -6.69 -10.66
CA VAL A 267 17.47 -5.52 -10.07
C VAL A 267 17.85 -4.22 -10.77
N PHE A 268 19.15 -4.04 -11.08
CA PHE A 268 19.64 -2.82 -11.75
C PHE A 268 19.71 -2.91 -13.28
N ALA A 269 19.33 -4.06 -13.86
CA ALA A 269 19.26 -4.19 -15.32
C ALA A 269 18.14 -3.33 -15.90
N SER A 270 18.45 -2.51 -16.91
CA SER A 270 17.40 -1.79 -17.65
C SER A 270 16.46 -2.80 -18.34
N PRO A 271 15.12 -2.62 -18.23
CA PRO A 271 14.38 -1.42 -17.77
C PRO A 271 13.88 -1.49 -16.32
N LEU A 272 14.24 -2.50 -15.52
CA LEU A 272 13.62 -2.83 -14.24
C LEU A 272 13.62 -1.67 -13.22
N PRO A 273 14.72 -0.93 -12.94
CA PRO A 273 14.67 0.17 -11.96
C PRO A 273 13.63 1.24 -12.29
N ARG A 274 13.48 1.53 -13.59
CA ARG A 274 12.51 2.54 -14.06
C ARG A 274 11.06 2.08 -13.87
N LEU A 275 10.81 0.77 -14.02
CA LEU A 275 9.50 0.16 -13.79
C LEU A 275 9.16 0.12 -12.31
N LEU A 276 10.13 -0.19 -11.44
CA LEU A 276 9.97 -0.14 -10.00
C LEU A 276 9.70 1.29 -9.51
N LEU A 277 10.38 2.27 -10.10
CA LEU A 277 10.11 3.69 -9.82
C LEU A 277 8.67 4.09 -10.21
N LEU A 278 8.17 3.63 -11.36
CA LEU A 278 6.76 3.87 -11.73
C LEU A 278 5.78 3.23 -10.75
N ILE A 279 6.08 2.05 -10.22
CA ILE A 279 5.25 1.39 -9.18
C ILE A 279 5.29 2.21 -7.87
N ALA A 280 6.45 2.73 -7.49
CA ALA A 280 6.59 3.59 -6.31
C ALA A 280 5.79 4.90 -6.48
N PHE A 281 5.88 5.55 -7.62
CA PHE A 281 5.08 6.75 -7.92
C PHE A 281 3.58 6.47 -7.96
N LEU A 282 3.16 5.32 -8.52
CA LEU A 282 1.77 4.91 -8.48
C LEU A 282 1.24 4.82 -7.03
N ARG A 283 2.03 4.24 -6.11
CA ARG A 283 1.65 4.17 -4.69
C ARG A 283 1.51 5.55 -4.05
N LEU A 284 2.33 6.50 -4.46
CA LEU A 284 2.23 7.88 -4.01
C LEU A 284 0.94 8.55 -4.52
N THR A 285 0.56 8.32 -5.79
CA THR A 285 -0.67 8.93 -6.34
C THR A 285 -1.94 8.41 -5.67
N ILE A 286 -1.95 7.16 -5.20
CA ILE A 286 -3.09 6.54 -4.49
C ILE A 286 -3.28 7.15 -3.08
N LEU A 287 -2.31 7.89 -2.53
CA LEU A 287 -2.44 8.53 -1.22
C LEU A 287 -3.59 9.56 -1.15
N SER A 288 -4.08 10.05 -2.27
CA SER A 288 -5.30 10.86 -2.33
C SER A 288 -6.48 10.17 -1.65
N THR A 289 -6.66 8.87 -1.89
CA THR A 289 -7.74 8.04 -1.32
C THR A 289 -7.30 7.22 -0.12
N ALA A 290 -6.04 6.79 -0.10
CA ALA A 290 -5.52 5.97 0.99
C ALA A 290 -5.22 6.78 2.27
N TYR A 291 -4.97 8.10 2.15
CA TYR A 291 -4.59 8.96 3.27
C TYR A 291 -5.38 10.28 3.30
N ALA A 292 -5.34 11.11 2.24
CA ALA A 292 -5.81 12.50 2.30
C ALA A 292 -7.32 12.60 2.57
N ILE A 293 -8.16 11.81 1.91
CA ILE A 293 -9.62 11.79 2.15
C ILE A 293 -9.96 11.23 3.54
N PRO A 294 -9.45 10.05 3.97
CA PRO A 294 -9.65 9.58 5.34
C PRO A 294 -9.21 10.60 6.40
N GLN A 295 -8.04 11.22 6.23
CA GLN A 295 -7.52 12.24 7.13
C GLN A 295 -8.47 13.45 7.24
N PHE A 296 -8.99 13.94 6.11
CA PHE A 296 -9.97 15.01 6.10
C PHE A 296 -11.24 14.62 6.85
N LEU A 297 -11.82 13.48 6.51
CA LEU A 297 -13.08 13.03 7.10
C LEU A 297 -12.95 12.75 8.60
N GLN A 298 -11.84 12.18 9.05
CA GLN A 298 -11.60 11.89 10.47
C GLN A 298 -11.24 13.14 11.27
N VAL A 299 -10.29 13.97 10.79
CA VAL A 299 -9.75 15.09 11.58
C VAL A 299 -10.63 16.34 11.49
N VAL A 300 -11.15 16.66 10.30
CA VAL A 300 -11.96 17.87 10.09
C VAL A 300 -13.43 17.63 10.38
N ARG A 301 -13.96 16.47 9.96
CA ARG A 301 -15.39 16.14 10.13
C ARG A 301 -15.70 15.29 11.35
N GLY A 302 -14.69 14.66 11.96
CA GLY A 302 -14.86 13.76 13.09
C GLY A 302 -15.56 12.44 12.75
N PHE A 303 -15.52 12.02 11.48
CA PHE A 303 -16.16 10.79 11.02
C PHE A 303 -15.43 9.55 11.52
N ARG A 304 -16.20 8.50 11.82
CA ARG A 304 -15.68 7.18 12.18
C ARG A 304 -15.31 6.36 10.94
N ALA A 305 -14.62 5.26 11.14
CA ALA A 305 -14.15 4.40 10.06
C ALA A 305 -15.25 3.93 9.10
N LEU A 306 -16.45 3.60 9.60
CA LEU A 306 -17.57 3.18 8.76
C LEU A 306 -18.05 4.29 7.82
N GLU A 307 -18.13 5.53 8.32
CA GLU A 307 -18.52 6.70 7.52
C GLU A 307 -17.46 7.05 6.47
N VAL A 308 -16.18 6.94 6.84
CA VAL A 308 -15.07 7.05 5.88
C VAL A 308 -15.16 5.95 4.83
N GLY A 309 -15.48 4.73 5.25
CA GLY A 309 -15.66 3.57 4.39
C GLY A 309 -16.77 3.77 3.34
N GLN A 310 -17.88 4.44 3.70
CA GLN A 310 -18.95 4.78 2.76
C GLN A 310 -18.42 5.61 1.56
N THR A 311 -17.46 6.51 1.80
CA THR A 311 -16.84 7.27 0.71
C THR A 311 -15.97 6.38 -0.16
N LEU A 312 -15.17 5.49 0.41
CA LEU A 312 -14.23 4.64 -0.33
C LEU A 312 -14.91 3.49 -1.08
N VAL A 313 -16.06 3.02 -0.63
CA VAL A 313 -16.85 1.97 -1.33
C VAL A 313 -17.21 2.40 -2.75
N TRP A 314 -17.41 3.70 -3.00
CA TRP A 314 -17.66 4.23 -4.35
C TRP A 314 -16.47 4.10 -5.30
N ILE A 315 -15.29 3.72 -4.78
CA ILE A 315 -14.16 3.26 -5.61
C ILE A 315 -14.25 1.75 -5.79
N ALA A 316 -14.40 1.00 -4.68
CA ALA A 316 -14.30 -0.45 -4.68
C ALA A 316 -15.37 -1.13 -5.55
N VAL A 317 -16.61 -0.67 -5.50
CA VAL A 317 -17.72 -1.31 -6.24
C VAL A 317 -17.56 -1.18 -7.77
N PRO A 318 -17.32 0.01 -8.35
CA PRO A 318 -17.08 0.12 -9.79
C PRO A 318 -15.83 -0.63 -10.25
N GLN A 319 -14.80 -0.75 -9.42
CA GLN A 319 -13.57 -1.48 -9.74
C GLN A 319 -13.83 -2.95 -10.11
N LEU A 320 -14.86 -3.59 -9.56
CA LEU A 320 -15.22 -4.97 -9.90
C LEU A 320 -15.57 -5.12 -11.39
N LEU A 321 -16.27 -4.15 -11.96
CA LEU A 321 -16.60 -4.14 -13.38
C LEU A 321 -15.42 -3.65 -14.24
N LEU A 322 -14.69 -2.66 -13.76
CA LEU A 322 -13.55 -2.06 -14.44
C LEU A 322 -12.38 -3.03 -14.62
N CYS A 323 -12.26 -4.04 -13.77
CA CYS A 323 -11.26 -5.11 -13.90
C CYS A 323 -11.41 -5.87 -15.22
N VAL A 324 -12.65 -6.24 -15.59
CA VAL A 324 -12.91 -6.97 -16.83
C VAL A 324 -12.58 -6.07 -18.03
N ALA A 325 -12.98 -4.79 -17.96
CA ALA A 325 -12.65 -3.80 -18.98
C ALA A 325 -11.13 -3.60 -19.12
N ALA A 326 -10.41 -3.49 -18.00
CA ALA A 326 -8.95 -3.36 -17.99
C ALA A 326 -8.28 -4.57 -18.65
N GLY A 327 -8.68 -5.80 -18.28
CA GLY A 327 -8.16 -7.03 -18.88
C GLY A 327 -8.41 -7.12 -20.38
N TYR A 328 -9.60 -6.70 -20.83
CA TYR A 328 -9.94 -6.65 -22.24
C TYR A 328 -9.09 -5.62 -23.02
N LEU A 329 -8.97 -4.41 -22.47
CA LEU A 329 -8.18 -3.33 -23.07
C LEU A 329 -6.68 -3.67 -23.13
N LEU A 330 -6.12 -4.27 -22.06
CA LEU A 330 -4.71 -4.70 -22.00
C LEU A 330 -4.35 -5.74 -23.08
N ARG A 331 -5.33 -6.50 -23.58
CA ARG A 331 -5.11 -7.44 -24.69
C ARG A 331 -5.08 -6.77 -26.04
N ARG A 332 -5.72 -5.60 -26.20
CA ARG A 332 -5.92 -4.95 -27.51
C ARG A 332 -5.13 -3.67 -27.68
N SER A 333 -4.70 -3.06 -26.59
CA SER A 333 -4.04 -1.76 -26.58
C SER A 333 -2.71 -1.78 -25.85
N ASP A 334 -1.86 -0.80 -26.10
CA ASP A 334 -0.60 -0.62 -25.37
C ASP A 334 -0.88 -0.38 -23.89
N PRO A 335 -0.29 -1.17 -22.98
CA PRO A 335 -0.44 -0.99 -21.53
C PRO A 335 -0.09 0.43 -21.05
N ARG A 336 0.83 1.13 -21.76
CA ARG A 336 1.18 2.52 -21.46
C ARG A 336 0.00 3.46 -21.64
N ILE A 337 -0.78 3.27 -22.70
CA ILE A 337 -1.96 4.11 -22.96
C ILE A 337 -2.98 3.92 -21.85
N ILE A 338 -3.23 2.66 -21.46
CA ILE A 338 -4.16 2.33 -20.39
C ILE A 338 -3.71 2.92 -19.08
N ALA A 339 -2.42 2.76 -18.73
CA ALA A 339 -1.86 3.36 -17.52
C ALA A 339 -1.90 4.90 -17.57
N SER A 340 -1.60 5.51 -18.73
CA SER A 340 -1.66 6.96 -18.92
C SER A 340 -3.08 7.51 -18.73
N VAL A 341 -4.08 6.82 -19.27
CA VAL A 341 -5.50 7.15 -19.04
C VAL A 341 -5.83 7.04 -17.55
N GLY A 342 -5.36 5.97 -16.89
CA GLY A 342 -5.52 5.82 -15.43
C GLY A 342 -4.94 6.99 -14.65
N PHE A 343 -3.69 7.36 -14.89
CA PHE A 343 -3.06 8.51 -14.23
C PHE A 343 -3.76 9.84 -14.54
N LEU A 344 -4.27 10.01 -15.77
CA LEU A 344 -5.05 11.21 -16.13
C LEU A 344 -6.32 11.32 -15.28
N PHE A 345 -7.07 10.22 -15.10
CA PHE A 345 -8.28 10.22 -14.27
C PHE A 345 -7.97 10.48 -12.79
N ILE A 346 -6.88 9.93 -12.25
CA ILE A 346 -6.43 10.23 -10.88
C ILE A 346 -6.08 11.72 -10.76
N CYS A 347 -5.36 12.30 -11.72
CA CYS A 347 -4.99 13.70 -11.73
C CYS A 347 -6.24 14.61 -11.72
N ILE A 348 -7.20 14.34 -12.60
CA ILE A 348 -8.47 15.09 -12.67
C ILE A 348 -9.24 14.98 -11.34
N ALA A 349 -9.32 13.78 -10.76
CA ALA A 349 -9.99 13.57 -9.47
C ALA A 349 -9.33 14.39 -8.34
N CYS A 350 -7.99 14.41 -8.28
CA CYS A 350 -7.28 15.20 -7.29
C CYS A 350 -7.48 16.71 -7.48
N LEU A 351 -7.45 17.21 -8.72
CA LEU A 351 -7.71 18.61 -9.01
C LEU A 351 -9.14 18.99 -8.69
N GLN A 352 -10.13 18.16 -9.00
CA GLN A 352 -11.54 18.38 -8.66
C GLN A 352 -11.72 18.57 -7.15
N VAL A 353 -11.10 17.73 -6.33
CA VAL A 353 -11.13 17.87 -4.87
C VAL A 353 -10.40 19.14 -4.45
N ALA A 354 -9.20 19.42 -4.99
CA ALA A 354 -8.41 20.60 -4.62
C ALA A 354 -9.15 21.91 -4.87
N TYR A 355 -9.91 22.00 -5.97
CA TYR A 355 -10.67 23.22 -6.30
C TYR A 355 -11.98 23.38 -5.53
N GLY A 356 -12.60 22.27 -5.11
CA GLY A 356 -13.94 22.29 -4.51
C GLY A 356 -13.96 22.11 -2.99
N LEU A 357 -12.91 21.56 -2.38
CA LEU A 357 -12.91 21.14 -0.98
C LEU A 357 -13.14 22.30 -0.02
N THR A 358 -14.15 22.13 0.84
CA THR A 358 -14.45 23.04 1.95
C THR A 358 -14.54 22.27 3.26
N PRO A 359 -14.40 22.93 4.44
CA PRO A 359 -14.54 22.25 5.73
C PRO A 359 -15.91 21.57 5.96
N LEU A 360 -16.91 21.92 5.14
CA LEU A 360 -18.27 21.38 5.24
C LEU A 360 -18.52 20.13 4.40
N TRP A 361 -17.59 19.71 3.57
CA TRP A 361 -17.77 18.52 2.74
C TRP A 361 -17.99 17.28 3.61
N GLY A 362 -18.96 16.45 3.20
CA GLY A 362 -19.21 15.12 3.74
C GLY A 362 -18.89 14.04 2.70
N THR A 363 -19.48 12.86 2.86
CA THR A 363 -19.27 11.71 1.98
C THR A 363 -19.73 11.94 0.55
N ASP A 364 -20.89 12.60 0.36
CA ASP A 364 -21.54 12.73 -0.95
C ASP A 364 -20.80 13.65 -1.91
N GLN A 365 -20.15 14.70 -1.40
CA GLN A 365 -19.39 15.64 -2.21
C GLN A 365 -18.14 15.01 -2.83
N PHE A 366 -17.63 13.93 -2.23
CA PHE A 366 -16.50 13.18 -2.79
C PHE A 366 -16.92 12.23 -3.92
N LEU A 367 -18.21 11.89 -4.07
CA LEU A 367 -18.68 10.88 -5.02
C LEU A 367 -18.13 11.03 -6.45
N PRO A 368 -18.16 12.22 -7.09
CA PRO A 368 -17.62 12.37 -8.44
C PRO A 368 -16.14 12.05 -8.52
N SER A 369 -15.34 12.50 -7.54
CA SER A 369 -13.91 12.22 -7.49
C SER A 369 -13.62 10.73 -7.25
N GLN A 370 -14.45 10.04 -6.46
CA GLN A 370 -14.30 8.60 -6.19
C GLN A 370 -14.57 7.75 -7.45
N LEU A 371 -15.55 8.11 -8.25
CA LEU A 371 -15.82 7.44 -9.53
C LEU A 371 -14.67 7.62 -10.53
N LEU A 372 -14.08 8.83 -10.60
CA LEU A 372 -12.86 9.07 -11.38
C LEU A 372 -11.67 8.25 -10.84
N GLN A 373 -11.52 8.18 -9.52
CA GLN A 373 -10.49 7.36 -8.87
C GLN A 373 -10.67 5.87 -9.15
N ALA A 374 -11.91 5.35 -9.21
CA ALA A 374 -12.17 3.96 -9.54
C ALA A 374 -11.62 3.59 -10.92
N VAL A 375 -11.88 4.41 -11.94
CA VAL A 375 -11.31 4.24 -13.28
C VAL A 375 -9.79 4.41 -13.24
N GLY A 376 -9.33 5.47 -12.59
CA GLY A 376 -7.93 5.84 -12.49
C GLY A 376 -7.06 4.74 -11.88
N GLN A 377 -7.41 4.28 -10.69
CA GLN A 377 -6.67 3.24 -9.98
C GLN A 377 -6.67 1.91 -10.75
N SER A 378 -7.84 1.48 -11.27
CA SER A 378 -7.95 0.23 -12.02
C SER A 378 -7.04 0.20 -13.25
N PHE A 379 -6.98 1.28 -14.00
CA PHE A 379 -6.22 1.34 -15.25
C PHE A 379 -4.74 1.65 -14.99
N ALA A 380 -4.43 2.54 -14.05
CA ALA A 380 -3.04 2.88 -13.72
C ALA A 380 -2.28 1.67 -13.17
N LEU A 381 -2.85 0.93 -12.20
CA LEU A 381 -2.17 -0.20 -11.59
C LEU A 381 -2.05 -1.37 -12.56
N SER A 382 -3.16 -1.80 -13.18
CA SER A 382 -3.13 -2.93 -14.12
C SER A 382 -2.25 -2.65 -15.33
N GLY A 383 -2.32 -1.45 -15.90
CA GLY A 383 -1.48 -1.02 -17.01
C GLY A 383 0.01 -0.97 -16.65
N THR A 384 0.36 -0.40 -15.49
CA THR A 384 1.76 -0.29 -15.04
C THR A 384 2.37 -1.66 -14.75
N ILE A 385 1.66 -2.55 -14.01
CA ILE A 385 2.16 -3.89 -13.70
C ILE A 385 2.29 -4.71 -14.99
N PHE A 386 1.28 -4.69 -15.86
CA PHE A 386 1.33 -5.44 -17.11
C PHE A 386 2.44 -4.95 -18.04
N PHE A 387 2.64 -3.62 -18.14
CA PHE A 387 3.76 -3.03 -18.86
C PHE A 387 5.11 -3.51 -18.31
N ALA A 388 5.25 -3.59 -16.98
CA ALA A 388 6.47 -4.09 -16.35
C ALA A 388 6.72 -5.57 -16.69
N ILE A 389 5.69 -6.40 -16.62
CA ILE A 389 5.78 -7.84 -16.90
C ILE A 389 6.20 -8.13 -18.34
N LEU A 390 5.73 -7.35 -19.31
CA LEU A 390 6.11 -7.52 -20.72
C LEU A 390 7.60 -7.30 -20.99
N HIS A 391 8.33 -6.67 -20.07
CA HIS A 391 9.77 -6.44 -20.16
C HIS A 391 10.62 -7.43 -19.36
N LEU A 392 10.00 -8.42 -18.69
CA LEU A 392 10.68 -9.37 -17.81
C LEU A 392 10.90 -10.73 -18.46
N LYS A 393 11.95 -11.42 -18.02
CA LYS A 393 12.15 -12.83 -18.32
C LYS A 393 11.47 -13.71 -17.25
N PRO A 394 10.97 -14.93 -17.59
CA PRO A 394 10.30 -15.81 -16.63
C PRO A 394 11.17 -16.19 -15.43
N GLN A 395 12.48 -16.31 -15.64
CA GLN A 395 13.46 -16.63 -14.60
C GLN A 395 13.57 -15.54 -13.53
N ASP A 396 13.29 -14.28 -13.88
CA ASP A 396 13.42 -13.10 -13.00
C ASP A 396 12.13 -12.84 -12.20
N ALA A 397 11.09 -13.68 -12.36
CA ALA A 397 9.76 -13.47 -11.78
C ALA A 397 9.77 -13.38 -10.24
N LEU A 398 10.61 -14.16 -9.55
CA LEU A 398 10.74 -14.09 -8.08
C LEU A 398 11.37 -12.77 -7.63
N THR A 399 12.50 -12.41 -8.25
CA THR A 399 13.19 -11.14 -7.97
C THR A 399 12.30 -9.94 -8.26
N PHE A 400 11.56 -9.99 -9.38
CA PHE A 400 10.59 -8.95 -9.72
C PHE A 400 9.46 -8.85 -8.70
N GLY A 401 8.90 -9.98 -8.25
CA GLY A 401 7.83 -10.01 -7.25
C GLY A 401 8.26 -9.35 -5.94
N ALA A 402 9.45 -9.69 -5.43
CA ALA A 402 10.00 -9.09 -4.22
C ALA A 402 10.37 -7.61 -4.41
N ALA A 403 11.02 -7.26 -5.53
CA ALA A 403 11.34 -5.87 -5.85
C ALA A 403 10.06 -5.01 -6.00
N THR A 404 9.00 -5.57 -6.59
CA THR A 404 7.68 -4.92 -6.66
C THR A 404 7.08 -4.71 -5.28
N GLN A 405 7.17 -5.70 -4.38
CA GLN A 405 6.70 -5.55 -3.00
C GLN A 405 7.46 -4.43 -2.28
N VAL A 406 8.79 -4.42 -2.37
CA VAL A 406 9.61 -3.36 -1.78
C VAL A 406 9.26 -2.00 -2.38
N ALA A 407 9.22 -1.86 -3.71
CA ALA A 407 8.86 -0.61 -4.39
C ALA A 407 7.47 -0.12 -4.00
N ARG A 408 6.51 -1.02 -3.85
CA ARG A 408 5.14 -0.71 -3.43
C ARG A 408 5.07 -0.19 -2.00
N LEU A 409 5.71 -0.88 -1.06
CA LEU A 409 5.66 -0.52 0.36
C LEU A 409 6.52 0.71 0.65
N MET A 410 7.79 0.72 0.20
CA MET A 410 8.68 1.87 0.39
C MET A 410 8.21 3.10 -0.39
N GLY A 411 7.72 2.93 -1.62
CA GLY A 411 7.17 4.04 -2.40
C GLY A 411 5.93 4.63 -1.75
N GLY A 412 5.06 3.78 -1.20
CA GLY A 412 3.90 4.22 -0.40
C GLY A 412 4.33 4.98 0.85
N GLU A 413 5.32 4.46 1.58
CA GLU A 413 5.78 5.05 2.83
C GLU A 413 6.52 6.38 2.63
N VAL A 414 7.45 6.45 1.66
CA VAL A 414 8.10 7.72 1.29
C VAL A 414 7.06 8.76 0.89
N GLY A 415 6.07 8.35 0.09
CA GLY A 415 4.97 9.22 -0.29
C GLY A 415 4.15 9.68 0.91
N GLN A 416 3.80 8.78 1.81
CA GLN A 416 3.02 9.08 3.02
C GLN A 416 3.81 10.02 3.95
N ALA A 417 5.07 9.71 4.24
CA ALA A 417 5.95 10.56 5.03
C ALA A 417 6.06 11.99 4.46
N PHE A 418 6.18 12.09 3.14
CA PHE A 418 6.23 13.39 2.45
C PHE A 418 4.89 14.14 2.55
N ILE A 419 3.76 13.51 2.20
CA ILE A 419 2.44 14.16 2.19
C ILE A 419 1.98 14.52 3.61
N THR A 420 2.20 13.65 4.61
CA THR A 420 1.84 13.95 6.00
C THR A 420 2.63 15.16 6.54
N THR A 421 3.93 15.19 6.24
CA THR A 421 4.79 16.33 6.63
C THR A 421 4.38 17.62 5.92
N LEU A 422 4.09 17.54 4.61
CA LEU A 422 3.60 18.66 3.82
C LEU A 422 2.30 19.23 4.40
N ILE A 423 1.30 18.39 4.64
CA ILE A 423 0.01 18.81 5.20
C ILE A 423 0.20 19.45 6.57
N ARG A 424 1.03 18.86 7.45
CA ARG A 424 1.34 19.43 8.78
C ARG A 424 1.96 20.83 8.68
N VAL A 425 2.99 20.97 7.83
CA VAL A 425 3.68 22.27 7.67
C VAL A 425 2.74 23.32 7.06
N ARG A 426 1.95 22.93 6.05
CA ARG A 426 0.97 23.84 5.41
C ARG A 426 -0.16 24.22 6.36
N GLU A 427 -0.63 23.29 7.20
CA GLU A 427 -1.59 23.57 8.27
C GLU A 427 -1.03 24.60 9.27
N GLN A 428 0.21 24.42 9.74
CA GLN A 428 0.86 25.35 10.65
C GLN A 428 0.98 26.77 10.04
N VAL A 429 1.39 26.85 8.77
CA VAL A 429 1.46 28.15 8.05
C VAL A 429 0.07 28.79 7.94
N ALA A 430 -0.94 28.02 7.52
CA ALA A 430 -2.31 28.51 7.40
C ALA A 430 -2.89 28.93 8.75
N SER A 431 -2.66 28.14 9.81
CA SER A 431 -3.10 28.45 11.17
C SER A 431 -2.49 29.75 11.68
N ASN A 432 -1.18 29.95 11.45
CA ASN A 432 -0.49 31.20 11.84
C ASN A 432 -1.05 32.39 11.06
N LEU A 433 -1.23 32.28 9.73
CA LEU A 433 -1.77 33.38 8.91
C LEU A 433 -3.20 33.73 9.31
N LEU A 434 -4.06 32.74 9.55
CA LEU A 434 -5.42 32.97 10.05
C LEU A 434 -5.41 33.59 11.45
N GLY A 435 -4.47 33.19 12.32
CA GLY A 435 -4.30 33.71 13.65
C GLY A 435 -3.97 35.21 13.68
N LEU A 436 -3.23 35.75 12.69
CA LEU A 436 -2.94 37.17 12.57
C LEU A 436 -4.19 38.03 12.41
N HIS A 437 -5.28 37.48 11.90
CA HIS A 437 -6.55 38.16 11.70
C HIS A 437 -7.52 37.99 12.88
N VAL A 438 -7.12 37.28 13.93
CA VAL A 438 -7.93 37.02 15.14
C VAL A 438 -7.35 37.84 16.29
N GLN A 439 -7.70 39.12 16.33
CA GLN A 439 -7.22 40.08 17.35
C GLN A 439 -8.35 40.46 18.31
N ILE A 440 -8.03 40.60 19.60
CA ILE A 440 -9.00 40.92 20.66
C ILE A 440 -9.69 42.30 20.42
N GLY A 441 -9.04 43.22 19.69
CA GLY A 441 -9.58 44.53 19.35
C GLY A 441 -10.47 44.55 18.10
N ASP A 442 -10.54 43.46 17.33
CA ASP A 442 -11.31 43.40 16.10
C ASP A 442 -12.79 43.11 16.38
N ALA A 443 -13.69 43.97 15.84
CA ALA A 443 -15.13 43.87 16.04
C ALA A 443 -15.72 42.55 15.53
N GLN A 444 -15.22 42.02 14.43
CA GLN A 444 -15.68 40.73 13.88
C GLN A 444 -15.28 39.57 14.78
N THR A 445 -14.07 39.58 15.30
CA THR A 445 -13.59 38.59 16.26
C THR A 445 -14.42 38.58 17.53
N LEU A 446 -14.70 39.76 18.09
CA LEU A 446 -15.54 39.89 19.28
C LEU A 446 -16.96 39.42 19.03
N GLN A 447 -17.56 39.77 17.89
CA GLN A 447 -18.91 39.32 17.52
C GLN A 447 -18.97 37.79 17.40
N ARG A 448 -17.98 37.15 16.74
CA ARG A 448 -17.90 35.67 16.64
C ARG A 448 -17.72 35.03 18.00
N LEU A 449 -16.85 35.54 18.85
CA LEU A 449 -16.66 35.05 20.21
C LEU A 449 -17.95 35.12 21.02
N GLN A 450 -18.69 36.25 20.95
CA GLN A 450 -19.99 36.39 21.62
C GLN A 450 -21.02 35.40 21.08
N THR A 451 -21.07 35.21 19.77
CA THR A 451 -21.99 34.25 19.14
C THR A 451 -21.71 32.84 19.60
N TYR A 452 -20.44 32.40 19.61
CA TYR A 452 -20.05 31.08 20.06
C TYR A 452 -20.20 30.91 21.59
N ALA A 453 -19.90 31.95 22.37
CA ALA A 453 -20.14 31.95 23.81
C ALA A 453 -21.64 31.81 24.12
N ALA A 454 -22.51 32.54 23.43
CA ALA A 454 -23.98 32.45 23.59
C ALA A 454 -24.50 31.05 23.19
N ALA A 455 -24.00 30.48 22.09
CA ALA A 455 -24.36 29.14 21.66
C ALA A 455 -23.96 28.05 22.68
N THR A 456 -22.80 28.23 23.34
CA THR A 456 -22.29 27.26 24.34
C THR A 456 -22.76 27.55 25.77
N ALA A 457 -23.35 28.71 26.06
CA ALA A 457 -23.86 29.07 27.38
C ALA A 457 -24.97 28.11 27.88
N ARG A 458 -25.79 27.59 26.96
CA ARG A 458 -26.85 26.65 27.27
C ARG A 458 -26.37 25.24 27.64
N ALA A 459 -25.10 24.91 27.33
CA ALA A 459 -24.56 23.58 27.49
C ALA A 459 -23.70 23.40 28.78
N GLY A 460 -23.64 24.41 29.68
CA GLY A 460 -22.88 24.33 30.92
C GLY A 460 -22.86 25.63 31.71
N ASP A 461 -21.95 25.76 32.68
CA ASP A 461 -21.80 26.93 33.53
C ASP A 461 -21.61 28.22 32.74
N PRO A 462 -22.45 29.27 32.96
CA PRO A 462 -22.33 30.57 32.29
C PRO A 462 -20.95 31.24 32.47
N GLY A 463 -20.27 31.04 33.60
CA GLY A 463 -18.98 31.61 33.90
C GLY A 463 -17.85 31.13 32.96
N SER A 464 -17.99 29.99 32.37
CA SER A 464 -17.02 29.40 31.41
C SER A 464 -17.45 29.58 29.93
N ALA A 465 -18.55 30.26 29.63
CA ALA A 465 -19.07 30.43 28.27
C ALA A 465 -18.10 31.10 27.31
N SER A 466 -17.38 32.16 27.77
CA SER A 466 -16.37 32.87 26.98
C SER A 466 -15.16 31.96 26.62
N ALA A 467 -14.68 31.16 27.55
CA ALA A 467 -13.59 30.24 27.33
C ALA A 467 -14.01 29.13 26.33
N ARG A 468 -15.24 28.61 26.45
CA ARG A 468 -15.80 27.66 25.47
C ARG A 468 -15.96 28.29 24.09
N GLY A 469 -16.44 29.55 24.01
CA GLY A 469 -16.54 30.29 22.76
C GLY A 469 -15.17 30.45 22.07
N ALA A 470 -14.12 30.75 22.84
CA ALA A 470 -12.76 30.84 22.33
C ALA A 470 -12.24 29.47 21.84
N ALA A 471 -12.55 28.40 22.57
CA ALA A 471 -12.19 27.03 22.15
C ALA A 471 -12.88 26.65 20.83
N VAL A 472 -14.16 26.99 20.64
CA VAL A 472 -14.90 26.77 19.39
C VAL A 472 -14.27 27.56 18.24
N LEU A 473 -13.95 28.86 18.45
CA LEU A 473 -13.28 29.67 17.44
C LEU A 473 -11.91 29.07 17.04
N GLY A 474 -11.11 28.64 18.01
CA GLY A 474 -9.85 27.94 17.78
C GLY A 474 -10.02 26.65 16.99
N GLY A 475 -11.09 25.89 17.28
CA GLY A 475 -11.46 24.68 16.52
C GLY A 475 -11.81 24.98 15.07
N VAL A 476 -12.57 26.06 14.81
CA VAL A 476 -12.91 26.50 13.44
C VAL A 476 -11.65 26.91 12.66
N ILE A 477 -10.76 27.70 13.28
CA ILE A 477 -9.49 28.11 12.65
C ILE A 477 -8.67 26.87 12.28
N ARG A 478 -8.52 25.92 13.19
CA ARG A 478 -7.78 24.67 12.95
C ARG A 478 -8.42 23.85 11.84
N SER A 479 -9.75 23.73 11.82
CA SER A 479 -10.49 23.01 10.77
C SER A 479 -10.24 23.62 9.38
N VAL A 480 -10.28 24.96 9.26
CA VAL A 480 -10.00 25.66 8.00
C VAL A 480 -8.53 25.50 7.62
N ALA A 481 -7.60 25.65 8.55
CA ALA A 481 -6.16 25.49 8.31
C ALA A 481 -5.80 24.06 7.86
N THR A 482 -6.37 23.05 8.52
CA THR A 482 -6.20 21.64 8.13
C THR A 482 -6.76 21.37 6.74
N THR A 483 -7.94 21.92 6.44
CA THR A 483 -8.54 21.79 5.10
C THR A 483 -7.64 22.39 4.04
N GLN A 484 -7.05 23.58 4.30
CA GLN A 484 -6.11 24.21 3.38
C GLN A 484 -4.84 23.37 3.17
N GLY A 485 -4.28 22.80 4.24
CA GLY A 485 -3.15 21.89 4.16
C GLY A 485 -3.46 20.63 3.31
N ILE A 486 -4.66 20.11 3.44
CA ILE A 486 -5.12 18.95 2.65
C ILE A 486 -5.34 19.33 1.18
N ILE A 487 -5.89 20.53 0.88
CA ILE A 487 -5.99 21.05 -0.49
C ILE A 487 -4.60 21.11 -1.14
N ASP A 488 -3.62 21.68 -0.45
CA ASP A 488 -2.24 21.75 -0.93
C ASP A 488 -1.67 20.34 -1.17
N GLY A 489 -2.00 19.38 -0.29
CA GLY A 489 -1.67 17.96 -0.47
C GLY A 489 -2.24 17.39 -1.77
N PHE A 490 -3.52 17.65 -2.07
CA PHE A 490 -4.15 17.20 -3.33
C PHE A 490 -3.50 17.84 -4.57
N VAL A 491 -3.14 19.13 -4.52
CA VAL A 491 -2.42 19.80 -5.60
C VAL A 491 -1.07 19.14 -5.87
N VAL A 492 -0.32 18.81 -4.82
CA VAL A 492 0.98 18.15 -4.95
C VAL A 492 0.82 16.71 -5.47
N ILE A 493 -0.17 15.96 -4.99
CA ILE A 493 -0.47 14.62 -5.51
C ILE A 493 -0.84 14.71 -7.00
N ALA A 494 -1.65 15.69 -7.40
CA ALA A 494 -2.00 15.91 -8.81
C ALA A 494 -0.77 16.21 -9.67
N ALA A 495 0.14 17.08 -9.19
CA ALA A 495 1.38 17.40 -9.89
C ALA A 495 2.30 16.18 -10.05
N LEU A 496 2.46 15.37 -9.01
CA LEU A 496 3.23 14.13 -9.06
C LEU A 496 2.58 13.08 -9.96
N THR A 497 1.25 13.04 -9.99
CA THR A 497 0.48 12.18 -10.91
C THR A 497 0.69 12.61 -12.37
N ALA A 498 0.65 13.91 -12.65
CA ALA A 498 0.94 14.47 -13.97
C ALA A 498 2.38 14.17 -14.42
N LEU A 499 3.36 14.27 -13.49
CA LEU A 499 4.73 13.86 -13.75
C LEU A 499 4.82 12.37 -14.10
N THR A 500 4.12 11.51 -13.35
CA THR A 500 4.08 10.06 -13.61
C THR A 500 3.45 9.75 -14.96
N LEU A 501 2.37 10.47 -15.32
CA LEU A 501 1.75 10.39 -16.64
C LEU A 501 2.76 10.70 -17.76
N ILE A 502 3.51 11.79 -17.64
CA ILE A 502 4.55 12.16 -18.61
C ILE A 502 5.64 11.08 -18.67
N LEU A 503 6.09 10.60 -17.52
CA LEU A 503 7.11 9.55 -17.45
C LEU A 503 6.67 8.27 -18.15
N ILE A 504 5.44 7.81 -18.02
CA ILE A 504 4.97 6.59 -18.67
C ILE A 504 4.68 6.83 -20.15
N ALA A 505 4.12 7.97 -20.53
CA ALA A 505 3.80 8.32 -21.92
C ALA A 505 5.05 8.43 -22.81
N THR A 506 6.18 8.87 -22.25
CA THR A 506 7.46 9.00 -22.96
C THR A 506 8.25 7.68 -23.11
N ARG A 507 7.77 6.56 -22.54
CA ARG A 507 8.45 5.26 -22.69
C ARG A 507 8.26 4.66 -24.07
N ARG A 508 9.19 3.77 -24.48
CA ARG A 508 9.06 3.00 -25.73
C ARG A 508 7.87 2.05 -25.63
N ALA A 509 7.20 1.82 -26.76
CA ALA A 509 6.04 0.92 -26.82
C ALA A 509 6.41 -0.48 -26.34
N ALA A 510 5.52 -1.09 -25.57
CA ALA A 510 5.57 -2.52 -25.32
C ALA A 510 5.19 -3.26 -26.62
N PRO A 511 5.73 -4.47 -26.87
CA PRO A 511 5.31 -5.28 -28.01
C PRO A 511 3.81 -5.60 -27.88
N ILE A 512 3.02 -5.16 -28.87
CA ILE A 512 1.55 -5.27 -28.91
C ILE A 512 1.11 -5.96 -30.19
N GLY A 513 -0.12 -6.40 -30.20
CA GLY A 513 -0.82 -6.90 -31.36
C GLY A 513 -1.06 -8.41 -31.30
N PRO A 514 -1.20 -9.09 -32.44
CA PRO A 514 -1.32 -10.55 -32.48
C PRO A 514 -0.22 -11.26 -31.70
N ALA A 515 0.93 -10.61 -31.53
CA ALA A 515 2.01 -11.02 -30.63
C ALA A 515 1.64 -10.93 -29.13
N SER A 516 0.57 -10.25 -28.72
CA SER A 516 0.04 -10.35 -27.36
C SER A 516 -0.57 -11.74 -27.07
N HIS A 517 -0.82 -12.53 -28.11
CA HIS A 517 -1.14 -13.94 -28.02
C HIS A 517 0.11 -14.85 -28.03
N VAL A 518 1.27 -14.31 -28.42
CA VAL A 518 2.57 -14.97 -28.35
C VAL A 518 3.22 -14.60 -27.04
N SER A 519 3.85 -15.56 -26.38
CA SER A 519 4.65 -15.29 -25.18
C SER A 519 5.53 -14.06 -25.42
N PRO A 520 5.53 -13.03 -24.57
CA PRO A 520 6.44 -11.88 -24.69
C PRO A 520 7.92 -12.31 -24.70
N PHE A 521 8.20 -13.55 -24.37
CA PHE A 521 9.52 -14.18 -24.39
C PHE A 521 9.88 -14.82 -25.75
N ALA A 522 8.89 -15.29 -26.53
CA ALA A 522 9.14 -15.82 -27.87
C ALA A 522 9.47 -14.71 -28.91
N ALA A 523 9.04 -13.48 -28.69
CA ALA A 523 9.36 -12.36 -29.57
C ALA A 523 10.82 -11.86 -29.44
N ARG A 524 11.59 -12.33 -28.47
CA ARG A 524 13.01 -11.94 -28.27
C ARG A 524 13.99 -12.86 -28.99
N ASP A 525 13.57 -14.05 -29.43
CA ASP A 525 14.44 -14.98 -30.17
C ASP A 525 14.50 -14.67 -31.66
N VAL A 526 13.71 -13.70 -32.15
CA VAL A 526 13.85 -13.14 -33.48
C VAL A 526 14.78 -11.93 -33.41
N SER A 527 16.07 -12.17 -33.17
CA SER A 527 17.08 -11.16 -33.47
C SER A 527 17.13 -10.97 -34.98
N PRO A 528 17.11 -9.76 -35.51
CA PRO A 528 17.44 -9.54 -36.91
C PRO A 528 18.91 -9.99 -37.11
N ARG A 529 19.10 -10.89 -38.04
CA ARG A 529 20.43 -11.21 -38.60
C ARG A 529 21.03 -9.97 -39.25
#